data_266fd507c7939d1f369a6c4f846b8eb2
#
_entry.id   266fd507c7939d1f369a6c4f846b8eb2
#
_cell.length_a   1.000
_cell.length_b   1.000
_cell.length_c   1.000
_cell.angle_alpha   90.00
_cell.angle_beta   90.00
_cell.angle_gamma   90.00
#
_symmetry.space_group_name_H-M   'P 1'
#
loop_
_entity.id
_entity.type
_entity.pdbx_description
1 polymer ?
#
loop_
_entity_poly.entity_id
_entity_poly.type
_entity_poly.pdbx_seq_one_letter_code
_entity_poly.pdbx_strand_id
1 'polypeptide(L)'
;MTDDLNALMQSKYKMKTFTHTPIPDNQVLPEVFTETINKKRFYVTPEGNKYPSITTVLGGRAKEGINAWRKRVGEAVANNIMRTAARRGTAVHELCENYLNNEELTKQEVLPLA
;
A
#
# COMPACT_ATOMS: atom_id res chain seq x y z
N MET A 1 32.07 2.68 -12.24
CA MET A 1 30.82 2.03 -12.67
C MET A 1 29.65 2.32 -11.74
N THR A 2 29.80 2.21 -10.42
CA THR A 2 28.74 2.52 -9.47
C THR A 2 28.35 4.01 -9.48
N ASP A 3 29.33 4.91 -9.67
CA ASP A 3 29.09 6.36 -9.70
C ASP A 3 28.35 6.81 -10.96
N ASP A 4 28.66 6.20 -12.11
CA ASP A 4 27.98 6.50 -13.39
C ASP A 4 26.51 6.06 -13.36
N LEU A 5 26.21 4.93 -12.73
CA LEU A 5 24.85 4.43 -12.58
C LEU A 5 24.03 5.26 -11.59
N ASN A 6 24.67 5.74 -10.51
CA ASN A 6 24.04 6.66 -9.58
C ASN A 6 23.76 8.02 -10.21
N ALA A 7 24.71 8.54 -10.96
CA ALA A 7 24.54 9.78 -11.72
C ALA A 7 23.44 9.64 -12.78
N LEU A 8 23.37 8.49 -13.46
CA LEU A 8 22.35 8.20 -14.45
C LEU A 8 20.97 8.08 -13.79
N MET A 9 20.88 7.43 -12.64
CA MET A 9 19.64 7.35 -11.87
C MET A 9 19.19 8.73 -11.39
N GLN A 10 20.12 9.56 -10.89
CA GLN A 10 19.80 10.91 -10.44
C GLN A 10 19.41 11.82 -11.60
N SER A 11 19.98 11.65 -12.80
CA SER A 11 19.62 12.45 -13.99
C SER A 11 18.29 12.00 -14.61
N LYS A 12 18.02 10.69 -14.63
CA LYS A 12 16.83 10.11 -15.26
C LYS A 12 15.62 10.07 -14.30
N TYR A 13 15.87 9.83 -13.02
CA TYR A 13 14.86 9.81 -11.98
C TYR A 13 15.23 10.81 -10.89
N LYS A 14 15.14 12.10 -11.22
CA LYS A 14 15.48 13.17 -10.29
C LYS A 14 14.62 13.04 -9.03
N MET A 15 15.25 12.67 -7.92
CA MET A 15 14.60 12.55 -6.63
C MET A 15 14.19 13.92 -6.13
N LYS A 16 12.91 14.12 -5.96
CA LYS A 16 12.37 15.35 -5.38
C LYS A 16 12.46 15.29 -3.86
N THR A 17 12.69 16.45 -3.27
CA THR A 17 12.56 16.63 -1.82
C THR A 17 11.24 17.32 -1.53
N PHE A 18 10.51 16.81 -0.56
CA PHE A 18 9.19 17.34 -0.18
C PHE A 18 9.29 18.13 1.11
N THR A 19 8.57 19.23 1.15
CA THR A 19 8.41 20.02 2.38
C THR A 19 7.11 19.61 3.04
N HIS A 20 7.19 19.17 4.30
CA HIS A 20 6.04 18.76 5.06
C HIS A 20 5.57 19.90 5.97
N THR A 21 4.30 20.23 5.88
CA THR A 21 3.66 21.19 6.78
C THR A 21 2.99 20.45 7.93
N PRO A 22 3.34 20.73 9.19
CA PRO A 22 2.69 20.08 10.32
C PRO A 22 1.18 20.34 10.31
N ILE A 23 0.40 19.30 10.65
CA ILE A 23 -1.04 19.45 10.81
C ILE A 23 -1.32 20.21 12.10
N PRO A 24 -2.12 21.31 12.08
CA PRO A 24 -2.50 22.01 13.31
C PRO A 24 -3.20 21.09 14.30
N ASP A 25 -2.97 21.31 15.60
CA ASP A 25 -3.52 20.45 16.66
C ASP A 25 -5.05 20.34 16.60
N ASN A 26 -5.74 21.40 16.18
CA ASN A 26 -7.20 21.41 16.04
C ASN A 26 -7.71 20.60 14.80
N GLN A 27 -6.80 20.14 13.95
CA GLN A 27 -7.12 19.32 12.76
C GLN A 27 -6.61 17.90 12.89
N VAL A 28 -5.98 17.54 13.99
CA VAL A 28 -5.54 16.17 14.25
C VAL A 28 -6.77 15.31 14.48
N LEU A 29 -6.88 14.24 13.71
CA LEU A 29 -7.97 13.28 13.86
C LEU A 29 -7.76 12.43 15.11
N PRO A 30 -8.86 12.02 15.77
CA PRO A 30 -8.74 11.11 16.90
C PRO A 30 -8.15 9.78 16.46
N GLU A 31 -7.44 9.14 17.38
CA GLU A 31 -6.89 7.81 17.13
C GLU A 31 -8.02 6.80 16.97
N VAL A 32 -7.95 6.00 15.90
CA VAL A 32 -8.95 5.00 15.58
C VAL A 32 -8.27 3.64 15.53
N PHE A 33 -8.79 2.68 16.28
CA PHE A 33 -8.28 1.33 16.32
C PHE A 33 -8.93 0.46 15.23
N THR A 34 -8.24 -0.57 14.82
CA THR A 34 -8.78 -1.54 13.87
C THR A 34 -9.07 -2.86 14.54
N GLU A 35 -10.15 -3.52 14.13
CA GLU A 35 -10.54 -4.83 14.58
C GLU A 35 -10.93 -5.68 13.37
N THR A 36 -10.48 -6.93 13.32
CA THR A 36 -10.83 -7.84 12.24
C THR A 36 -11.85 -8.86 12.76
N ILE A 37 -13.05 -8.83 12.19
CA ILE A 37 -14.15 -9.74 12.53
C ILE A 37 -14.55 -10.49 11.25
N ASN A 38 -14.51 -11.82 11.28
CA ASN A 38 -14.84 -12.67 10.13
C ASN A 38 -14.08 -12.27 8.85
N LYS A 39 -12.76 -12.04 8.98
CA LYS A 39 -11.85 -11.62 7.89
C LYS A 39 -12.16 -10.24 7.32
N LYS A 40 -13.02 -9.46 7.95
CA LYS A 40 -13.36 -8.10 7.55
C LYS A 40 -12.81 -7.11 8.57
N ARG A 41 -12.21 -6.02 8.05
CA ARG A 41 -11.64 -4.97 8.90
C ARG A 41 -12.71 -3.94 9.24
N PHE A 42 -12.79 -3.63 10.53
CA PHE A 42 -13.61 -2.55 11.05
C PHE A 42 -12.73 -1.53 11.75
N TYR A 43 -13.14 -0.27 11.69
CA TYR A 43 -12.54 0.81 12.45
C TYR A 43 -13.40 1.09 13.67
N VAL A 44 -12.77 1.15 14.84
CA VAL A 44 -13.45 1.39 16.12
C VAL A 44 -13.20 2.84 16.53
N THR A 45 -14.26 3.62 16.67
CA THR A 45 -14.16 5.02 17.11
C THR A 45 -13.96 5.09 18.63
N PRO A 46 -13.52 6.27 19.17
CA PRO A 46 -13.40 6.44 20.62
C PRO A 46 -14.72 6.20 21.38
N GLU A 47 -15.87 6.42 20.72
CA GLU A 47 -17.19 6.18 21.30
C GLU A 47 -17.60 4.69 21.26
N GLY A 48 -16.77 3.83 20.69
CA GLY A 48 -17.02 2.39 20.58
C GLY A 48 -17.83 1.96 19.36
N ASN A 49 -18.12 2.87 18.43
CA ASN A 49 -18.80 2.53 17.19
C ASN A 49 -17.86 1.81 16.23
N LYS A 50 -18.38 0.81 15.53
CA LYS A 50 -17.60 0.02 14.56
C LYS A 50 -18.09 0.30 13.15
N TYR A 51 -17.17 0.71 12.29
CA TYR A 51 -17.47 0.98 10.88
C TYR A 51 -16.60 0.11 9.99
N PRO A 52 -17.18 -0.52 8.94
CA PRO A 52 -16.38 -1.31 8.01
C PRO A 52 -15.42 -0.41 7.23
N SER A 53 -14.23 -0.94 6.89
CA SER A 53 -13.30 -0.22 6.03
C SER A 53 -13.90 0.00 4.64
N ILE A 54 -13.46 1.05 3.95
CA ILE A 54 -13.92 1.33 2.59
C ILE A 54 -13.59 0.16 1.65
N THR A 55 -12.46 -0.47 1.81
CA THR A 55 -12.08 -1.64 1.01
C THR A 55 -12.97 -2.85 1.30
N THR A 56 -13.45 -3.00 2.53
CA THR A 56 -14.43 -4.03 2.90
C THR A 56 -15.77 -3.79 2.18
N VAL A 57 -16.24 -2.55 2.14
CA VAL A 57 -17.49 -2.18 1.45
C VAL A 57 -17.36 -2.37 -0.05
N LEU A 58 -16.27 -1.85 -0.66
CA LEU A 58 -16.02 -1.97 -2.09
C LEU A 58 -15.76 -3.41 -2.53
N GLY A 59 -15.09 -4.20 -1.70
CA GLY A 59 -14.80 -5.61 -1.97
C GLY A 59 -16.05 -6.45 -2.15
N GLY A 60 -17.17 -6.08 -1.53
CA GLY A 60 -18.45 -6.75 -1.73
C GLY A 60 -18.97 -6.70 -3.17
N ARG A 61 -18.70 -5.62 -3.89
CA ARG A 61 -19.10 -5.46 -5.31
C ARG A 61 -18.25 -6.32 -6.25
N ALA A 62 -16.99 -6.53 -5.94
CA ALA A 62 -16.07 -7.28 -6.80
C ALA A 62 -16.09 -8.79 -6.54
N LYS A 63 -16.81 -9.24 -5.52
CA LYS A 63 -16.75 -10.62 -5.03
C LYS A 63 -17.14 -11.66 -6.10
N GLU A 64 -18.18 -11.40 -6.86
CA GLU A 64 -18.64 -12.33 -7.91
C GLU A 64 -17.60 -12.50 -9.01
N GLY A 65 -17.03 -11.41 -9.49
CA GLY A 65 -15.99 -11.42 -10.51
C GLY A 65 -14.74 -12.15 -10.04
N ILE A 66 -14.31 -11.92 -8.81
CA ILE A 66 -13.15 -12.59 -8.21
C ILE A 66 -13.42 -14.09 -8.06
N ASN A 67 -14.60 -14.48 -7.58
CA ASN A 67 -14.97 -15.89 -7.44
C ASN A 67 -15.02 -16.61 -8.78
N ALA A 68 -15.57 -15.96 -9.81
CA ALA A 68 -15.58 -16.51 -11.17
C ALA A 68 -14.17 -16.69 -11.73
N TRP A 69 -13.31 -15.71 -11.54
CA TRP A 69 -11.90 -15.80 -11.92
C TRP A 69 -11.18 -16.92 -11.19
N ARG A 70 -11.39 -17.05 -9.87
CA ARG A 70 -10.78 -18.12 -9.06
C ARG A 70 -11.18 -19.50 -9.53
N LYS A 71 -12.44 -19.69 -9.91
CA LYS A 71 -12.93 -20.96 -10.49
C LYS A 71 -12.27 -21.26 -11.83
N ARG A 72 -12.07 -20.23 -12.66
CA ARG A 72 -11.47 -20.40 -13.98
C ARG A 72 -10.00 -20.79 -13.93
N VAL A 73 -9.22 -20.15 -13.06
CA VAL A 73 -7.76 -20.39 -12.96
C VAL A 73 -7.39 -21.49 -11.96
N GLY A 74 -8.27 -21.82 -11.04
CA GLY A 74 -8.03 -22.76 -9.96
C GLY A 74 -7.54 -22.11 -8.67
N GLU A 75 -7.85 -22.71 -7.53
CA GLU A 75 -7.55 -22.16 -6.21
C GLU A 75 -6.05 -21.98 -5.97
N ALA A 76 -5.22 -22.97 -6.31
CA ALA A 76 -3.77 -22.89 -6.08
C ALA A 76 -3.13 -21.77 -6.89
N VAL A 77 -3.50 -21.65 -8.16
CA VAL A 77 -2.99 -20.59 -9.05
C VAL A 77 -3.48 -19.22 -8.58
N ALA A 78 -4.76 -19.10 -8.26
CA ALA A 78 -5.34 -17.86 -7.75
C ALA A 78 -4.65 -17.38 -6.46
N ASN A 79 -4.44 -18.28 -5.51
CA ASN A 79 -3.76 -17.97 -4.25
C ASN A 79 -2.32 -17.49 -4.49
N ASN A 80 -1.60 -18.11 -5.41
CA ASN A 80 -0.24 -17.73 -5.76
C ASN A 80 -0.20 -16.32 -6.38
N ILE A 81 -1.09 -16.05 -7.33
CA ILE A 81 -1.20 -14.74 -7.97
C ILE A 81 -1.54 -13.65 -6.95
N MET A 82 -2.53 -13.90 -6.09
CA MET A 82 -2.95 -12.94 -5.07
C MET A 82 -1.83 -12.66 -4.05
N ARG A 83 -1.13 -13.70 -3.63
CA ARG A 83 -0.01 -13.56 -2.69
C ARG A 83 1.14 -12.75 -3.29
N THR A 84 1.50 -13.02 -4.54
CA THR A 84 2.54 -12.29 -5.26
C THR A 84 2.15 -10.83 -5.46
N ALA A 85 0.91 -10.56 -5.87
CA ALA A 85 0.39 -9.22 -6.06
C ALA A 85 0.37 -8.43 -4.72
N ALA A 86 -0.05 -9.05 -3.64
CA ALA A 86 -0.09 -8.43 -2.31
C ALA A 86 1.33 -8.07 -1.83
N ARG A 87 2.27 -8.97 -2.01
CA ARG A 87 3.67 -8.75 -1.64
C ARG A 87 4.29 -7.60 -2.44
N ARG A 88 4.05 -7.59 -3.75
CA ARG A 88 4.50 -6.50 -4.63
C ARG A 88 3.84 -5.17 -4.26
N GLY A 89 2.55 -5.17 -4.00
CA GLY A 89 1.81 -3.98 -3.57
C GLY A 89 2.36 -3.38 -2.29
N THR A 90 2.64 -4.21 -1.28
CA THR A 90 3.24 -3.78 -0.02
C THR A 90 4.60 -3.14 -0.26
N ALA A 91 5.46 -3.76 -1.07
CA ALA A 91 6.79 -3.24 -1.37
C ALA A 91 6.72 -1.90 -2.12
N VAL A 92 5.83 -1.75 -3.09
CA VAL A 92 5.64 -0.49 -3.83
C VAL A 92 5.12 0.61 -2.92
N HIS A 93 4.14 0.31 -2.05
CA HIS A 93 3.61 1.25 -1.08
C HIS A 93 4.70 1.78 -0.13
N GLU A 94 5.51 0.88 0.41
CA GLU A 94 6.62 1.24 1.29
C GLU A 94 7.63 2.13 0.58
N LEU A 95 7.96 1.81 -0.67
CA LEU A 95 8.87 2.61 -1.48
C LEU A 95 8.31 4.02 -1.71
N CYS A 96 7.04 4.15 -2.03
CA CYS A 96 6.38 5.44 -2.23
C CYS A 96 6.34 6.25 -0.93
N GLU A 97 6.02 5.61 0.19
CA GLU A 97 5.99 6.24 1.49
C GLU A 97 7.38 6.79 1.87
N ASN A 98 8.41 5.98 1.71
CA ASN A 98 9.78 6.39 1.98
C ASN A 98 10.21 7.56 1.08
N TYR A 99 9.85 7.53 -0.18
CA TYR A 99 10.12 8.61 -1.12
C TYR A 99 9.45 9.92 -0.68
N LEU A 100 8.17 9.88 -0.31
CA LEU A 100 7.44 11.06 0.15
C LEU A 100 7.94 11.59 1.49
N ASN A 101 8.52 10.74 2.32
CA ASN A 101 9.11 11.11 3.60
C ASN A 101 10.58 11.53 3.49
N ASN A 102 11.09 11.74 2.29
CA ASN A 102 12.47 12.16 2.01
C ASN A 102 13.52 11.15 2.46
N GLU A 103 13.15 9.89 2.57
CA GLU A 103 14.10 8.84 2.87
C GLU A 103 14.94 8.49 1.63
N GLU A 104 16.18 8.13 1.85
CA GLU A 104 17.08 7.74 0.77
C GLU A 104 16.68 6.37 0.22
N LEU A 105 16.40 6.31 -1.08
CA LEU A 105 16.04 5.07 -1.76
C LEU A 105 17.27 4.42 -2.37
N THR A 106 17.47 3.15 -2.09
CA THR A 106 18.56 2.40 -2.71
C THR A 106 18.12 1.93 -4.09
N LYS A 107 19.11 1.75 -4.95
CA LYS A 107 18.93 1.21 -6.29
C LYS A 107 18.35 -0.20 -6.28
N GLN A 108 18.70 -0.99 -5.28
CA GLN A 108 18.22 -2.36 -5.10
C GLN A 108 16.74 -2.40 -4.72
N GLU A 109 16.21 -1.35 -4.07
CA GLU A 109 14.80 -1.23 -3.72
C GLU A 109 13.95 -0.80 -4.92
N VAL A 110 14.50 0.03 -5.82
CA VAL A 110 13.75 0.61 -6.94
C VAL A 110 13.74 -0.30 -8.18
N LEU A 111 14.88 -0.87 -8.56
CA LEU A 111 15.03 -1.63 -9.81
C LEU A 111 14.11 -2.85 -9.94
N PRO A 112 13.87 -3.66 -8.88
CA PRO A 112 13.00 -4.82 -9.01
C PRO A 112 11.52 -4.47 -9.22
N LEU A 113 11.14 -3.22 -8.97
CA LEU A 113 9.75 -2.75 -9.03
C LEU A 113 9.48 -1.89 -10.26
N ALA A 114 10.53 -1.51 -10.96
CA ALA A 114 10.43 -0.64 -12.13
C ALA A 114 9.95 -1.38 -13.40
#